data_0ad694ecf4849180f8a56c584ebdd450
#
_entry.id   0ad694ecf4849180f8a56c584ebdd450
#
_cell.length_a   1.000
_cell.length_b   1.000
_cell.length_c   1.000
_cell.angle_alpha   90.00
_cell.angle_beta   90.00
_cell.angle_gamma   90.00
#
_symmetry.space_group_name_H-M   'P 1'
#
loop_
_entity.id
_entity.type
_entity.pdbx_description
1 polymer ?
#
loop_
_entity_poly.entity_id
_entity_poly.type
_entity_poly.pdbx_seq_one_letter_code
_entity_poly.pdbx_strand_id
1 'polypeptide(L)'
;MLFRPLIILFLGILVFSCQSKAPAENVTTAEATPFAMSDVRFQRLDGTEFGLAPEQKAYTVLHFWATWCKPCLAEFPELKAALPRLQSDSVAFFLATEEDMDQIRSFEEKRTLGLDFLHLKEATLADFEVHALPTTLVLDNTGKVVYRHMGQLNWQEVPSIEDLIFQKP
;
A
#
# COMPACT_ATOMS: atom_id res chain seq x y z
N MET A 1 -22.67 82.93 -43.08
CA MET A 1 -22.94 81.57 -42.57
C MET A 1 -21.62 80.79 -42.61
N LEU A 2 -20.91 80.75 -41.46
CA LEU A 2 -19.56 80.13 -41.41
C LEU A 2 -19.75 78.73 -40.74
N PHE A 3 -19.45 77.68 -41.50
CA PHE A 3 -19.30 76.33 -40.96
C PHE A 3 -17.79 76.17 -40.54
N ARG A 4 -17.62 75.96 -39.23
CA ARG A 4 -16.29 75.57 -38.68
C ARG A 4 -16.27 74.03 -38.59
N PRO A 5 -15.29 73.34 -39.15
CA PRO A 5 -15.08 71.94 -38.97
C PRO A 5 -14.33 71.74 -37.62
N LEU A 6 -14.95 70.84 -36.78
CA LEU A 6 -14.37 70.43 -35.52
C LEU A 6 -13.38 69.25 -35.77
N ILE A 7 -12.08 69.57 -35.59
CA ILE A 7 -11.00 68.56 -35.69
C ILE A 7 -11.00 67.77 -34.40
N ILE A 8 -11.43 66.50 -34.46
CA ILE A 8 -11.32 65.56 -33.36
C ILE A 8 -9.95 64.91 -33.42
N LEU A 9 -9.08 65.29 -32.46
CA LEU A 9 -7.76 64.69 -32.28
C LEU A 9 -7.91 63.33 -31.59
N PHE A 10 -7.74 62.26 -32.36
CA PHE A 10 -7.72 60.87 -31.80
C PHE A 10 -6.33 60.65 -31.19
N LEU A 11 -6.28 60.71 -29.84
CA LEU A 11 -5.09 60.33 -29.06
C LEU A 11 -5.05 58.81 -28.93
N GLY A 12 -4.26 58.15 -29.81
CA GLY A 12 -4.04 56.70 -29.72
C GLY A 12 -3.24 56.31 -28.49
N ILE A 13 -3.89 55.64 -27.55
CA ILE A 13 -3.22 55.02 -26.40
C ILE A 13 -2.60 53.69 -26.88
N LEU A 14 -1.26 53.68 -27.08
CA LEU A 14 -0.48 52.46 -27.27
C LEU A 14 -0.38 51.73 -25.93
N VAL A 15 -1.27 50.74 -25.69
CA VAL A 15 -1.11 49.76 -24.62
C VAL A 15 0.01 48.79 -25.03
N PHE A 16 1.19 48.98 -24.44
CA PHE A 16 2.31 48.07 -24.54
C PHE A 16 1.97 46.84 -23.66
N SER A 17 1.41 45.81 -24.28
CA SER A 17 1.19 44.53 -23.60
C SER A 17 2.53 43.81 -23.47
N CYS A 18 3.16 43.91 -22.30
CA CYS A 18 4.27 43.05 -21.91
C CYS A 18 3.75 41.64 -21.68
N GLN A 19 3.80 40.82 -22.71
CA GLN A 19 3.57 39.40 -22.62
C GLN A 19 4.85 38.75 -22.10
N SER A 20 4.97 38.63 -20.78
CA SER A 20 6.00 37.78 -20.15
C SER A 20 5.68 36.33 -20.48
N LYS A 21 6.35 35.84 -21.52
CA LYS A 21 6.36 34.40 -21.82
C LYS A 21 7.23 33.73 -20.76
N ALA A 22 6.60 33.24 -19.69
CA ALA A 22 7.25 32.35 -18.76
C ALA A 22 7.75 31.11 -19.53
N PRO A 23 8.99 30.65 -19.30
CA PRO A 23 9.45 29.39 -19.87
C PRO A 23 8.52 28.30 -19.34
N ALA A 24 7.93 27.50 -20.22
CA ALA A 24 7.27 26.26 -19.85
C ALA A 24 8.34 25.39 -19.22
N GLU A 25 8.35 25.33 -17.90
CA GLU A 25 9.04 24.28 -17.17
C GLU A 25 8.44 22.96 -17.64
N ASN A 26 9.26 22.22 -18.38
CA ASN A 26 8.98 20.87 -18.79
C ASN A 26 9.04 20.05 -17.49
N VAL A 27 7.90 19.98 -16.77
CA VAL A 27 7.71 19.00 -15.70
C VAL A 27 7.71 17.66 -16.42
N THR A 28 8.89 17.06 -16.52
CA THR A 28 9.04 15.66 -16.81
C THR A 28 8.33 14.96 -15.65
N THR A 29 7.09 14.58 -15.86
CA THR A 29 6.41 13.62 -15.01
C THR A 29 7.30 12.37 -15.11
N ALA A 30 8.12 12.13 -14.08
CA ALA A 30 8.75 10.85 -13.90
C ALA A 30 7.57 9.87 -13.87
N GLU A 31 7.41 9.09 -14.92
CA GLU A 31 6.52 7.92 -14.90
C GLU A 31 7.01 7.10 -13.72
N ALA A 32 6.23 7.12 -12.63
CA ALA A 32 6.47 6.24 -11.51
C ALA A 32 6.43 4.83 -12.08
N THR A 33 7.58 4.15 -12.04
CA THR A 33 7.65 2.73 -12.42
C THR A 33 6.55 2.01 -11.66
N PRO A 34 5.68 1.25 -12.32
CA PRO A 34 4.62 0.53 -11.63
C PRO A 34 5.26 -0.33 -10.54
N PHE A 35 4.73 -0.21 -9.31
CA PHE A 35 5.15 -1.03 -8.20
C PHE A 35 5.01 -2.52 -8.57
N ALA A 36 6.13 -3.26 -8.51
CA ALA A 36 6.13 -4.68 -8.83
C ALA A 36 6.26 -5.48 -7.53
N MET A 37 5.43 -6.52 -7.37
CA MET A 37 5.48 -7.40 -6.20
C MET A 37 6.84 -8.09 -6.04
N SER A 38 7.60 -8.28 -7.13
CA SER A 38 8.97 -8.79 -7.11
C SER A 38 9.97 -7.89 -6.37
N ASP A 39 9.65 -6.60 -6.25
CA ASP A 39 10.53 -5.61 -5.63
C ASP A 39 10.33 -5.53 -4.11
N VAL A 40 9.27 -6.15 -3.61
CA VAL A 40 8.96 -6.18 -2.17
C VAL A 40 10.03 -6.95 -1.41
N ARG A 41 10.52 -6.36 -0.33
CA ARG A 41 11.47 -6.96 0.58
C ARG A 41 10.91 -6.93 2.00
N PHE A 42 11.13 -8.03 2.70
CA PHE A 42 10.77 -8.20 4.10
C PHE A 42 12.00 -8.48 4.94
N GLN A 43 11.93 -8.12 6.20
CA GLN A 43 12.94 -8.46 7.19
C GLN A 43 12.26 -9.10 8.41
N ARG A 44 12.80 -10.25 8.85
CA ARG A 44 12.40 -10.93 10.09
C ARG A 44 13.05 -10.31 11.31
N LEU A 45 12.55 -10.66 12.50
CA LEU A 45 13.11 -10.21 13.78
C LEU A 45 14.56 -10.66 14.00
N ASP A 46 14.97 -11.76 13.40
CA ASP A 46 16.37 -12.24 13.43
C ASP A 46 17.30 -11.50 12.46
N GLY A 47 16.76 -10.57 11.68
CA GLY A 47 17.52 -9.80 10.69
C GLY A 47 17.55 -10.42 9.30
N THR A 48 17.02 -11.64 9.11
CA THR A 48 16.95 -12.29 7.79
C THR A 48 16.07 -11.49 6.83
N GLU A 49 16.61 -11.18 5.66
CA GLU A 49 15.88 -10.49 4.59
C GLU A 49 15.53 -11.45 3.45
N PHE A 50 14.35 -11.26 2.86
CA PHE A 50 13.90 -12.03 1.71
C PHE A 50 12.92 -11.21 0.87
N GLY A 51 12.79 -11.61 -0.40
CA GLY A 51 11.80 -11.04 -1.32
C GLY A 51 10.50 -11.82 -1.31
N LEU A 52 9.44 -11.16 -1.71
CA LEU A 52 8.21 -11.84 -2.04
C LEU A 52 8.44 -12.66 -3.32
N ALA A 53 8.17 -13.95 -3.25
CA ALA A 53 8.31 -14.88 -4.36
C ALA A 53 6.99 -15.65 -4.55
N PRO A 54 5.93 -14.98 -5.03
CA PRO A 54 4.59 -15.57 -5.14
C PRO A 54 4.57 -16.80 -6.05
N GLU A 55 5.44 -16.87 -7.04
CA GLU A 55 5.57 -18.02 -7.97
C GLU A 55 5.95 -19.34 -7.30
N GLN A 56 6.48 -19.28 -6.07
CA GLN A 56 6.83 -20.47 -5.28
C GLN A 56 5.64 -21.07 -4.53
N LYS A 57 4.51 -20.40 -4.54
CA LYS A 57 3.30 -20.78 -3.81
C LYS A 57 2.08 -20.65 -4.71
N ALA A 58 1.05 -21.44 -4.45
CA ALA A 58 -0.24 -21.22 -5.12
C ALA A 58 -0.87 -19.88 -4.66
N TYR A 59 -0.76 -19.60 -3.36
CA TYR A 59 -1.22 -18.34 -2.78
C TYR A 59 -0.23 -17.78 -1.77
N THR A 60 -0.15 -16.46 -1.73
CA THR A 60 0.59 -15.70 -0.70
C THR A 60 -0.37 -14.73 -0.01
N VAL A 61 -0.51 -14.89 1.30
CA VAL A 61 -1.31 -14.01 2.14
C VAL A 61 -0.41 -12.96 2.75
N LEU A 62 -0.76 -11.69 2.55
CA LEU A 62 -0.19 -10.54 3.24
C LEU A 62 -1.24 -9.98 4.18
N HIS A 63 -1.03 -10.11 5.48
CA HIS A 63 -1.88 -9.52 6.50
C HIS A 63 -1.17 -8.33 7.12
N PHE A 64 -1.67 -7.14 6.83
CA PHE A 64 -1.07 -5.88 7.27
C PHE A 64 -1.62 -5.45 8.63
N TRP A 65 -0.70 -5.06 9.52
CA TRP A 65 -1.00 -4.71 10.90
C TRP A 65 -0.07 -3.62 11.42
N ALA A 66 -0.31 -3.13 12.65
CA ALA A 66 0.60 -2.25 13.38
C ALA A 66 0.46 -2.43 14.90
N THR A 67 1.48 -2.06 15.66
CA THR A 67 1.51 -2.20 17.13
C THR A 67 0.45 -1.37 17.84
N TRP A 68 0.02 -0.26 17.26
CA TRP A 68 -1.03 0.63 17.75
C TRP A 68 -2.44 0.25 17.25
N CYS A 69 -2.55 -0.69 16.32
CA CYS A 69 -3.81 -1.10 15.71
C CYS A 69 -4.58 -2.04 16.64
N LYS A 70 -5.47 -1.49 17.47
CA LYS A 70 -6.26 -2.29 18.43
C LYS A 70 -7.04 -3.45 17.80
N PRO A 71 -7.76 -3.28 16.66
CA PRO A 71 -8.43 -4.40 16.02
C PRO A 71 -7.46 -5.47 15.55
N CYS A 72 -6.27 -5.11 15.02
CA CYS A 72 -5.25 -6.10 14.64
C CYS A 72 -4.82 -6.97 15.85
N LEU A 73 -4.59 -6.30 17.00
CA LEU A 73 -4.16 -7.00 18.21
C LEU A 73 -5.25 -7.93 18.76
N ALA A 74 -6.51 -7.58 18.57
CA ALA A 74 -7.64 -8.37 19.04
C ALA A 74 -7.80 -9.70 18.28
N GLU A 75 -7.43 -9.74 16.99
CA GLU A 75 -7.56 -10.95 16.17
C GLU A 75 -6.35 -11.90 16.25
N PHE A 76 -5.19 -11.46 16.76
CA PHE A 76 -3.97 -12.28 16.80
C PHE A 76 -4.12 -13.62 17.52
N PRO A 77 -4.84 -13.76 18.65
CA PRO A 77 -5.03 -15.07 19.28
C PRO A 77 -5.75 -16.07 18.36
N GLU A 78 -6.78 -15.61 17.65
CA GLU A 78 -7.55 -16.44 16.71
C GLU A 78 -6.72 -16.76 15.47
N LEU A 79 -6.02 -15.75 14.92
CA LEU A 79 -5.13 -15.92 13.79
C LEU A 79 -4.01 -16.92 14.11
N LYS A 80 -3.36 -16.80 15.29
CA LYS A 80 -2.34 -17.75 15.73
C LYS A 80 -2.86 -19.18 15.75
N ALA A 81 -4.08 -19.38 16.26
CA ALA A 81 -4.71 -20.70 16.29
C ALA A 81 -5.07 -21.22 14.89
N ALA A 82 -5.35 -20.31 13.94
CA ALA A 82 -5.73 -20.64 12.58
C ALA A 82 -4.52 -20.93 11.66
N LEU A 83 -3.37 -20.29 11.88
CA LEU A 83 -2.18 -20.40 11.02
C LEU A 83 -1.77 -21.84 10.67
N PRO A 84 -1.77 -22.83 11.60
CA PRO A 84 -1.37 -24.19 11.26
C PRO A 84 -2.23 -24.85 10.17
N ARG A 85 -3.49 -24.41 10.00
CA ARG A 85 -4.37 -24.92 8.93
C ARG A 85 -4.39 -24.03 7.70
N LEU A 86 -4.06 -22.73 7.84
CA LEU A 86 -4.06 -21.76 6.73
C LEU A 86 -2.75 -21.78 5.95
N GLN A 87 -1.65 -22.14 6.59
CA GLN A 87 -0.34 -22.31 5.95
C GLN A 87 -0.17 -23.74 5.44
N SER A 88 0.47 -23.90 4.29
CA SER A 88 0.79 -25.19 3.69
C SER A 88 1.97 -25.09 2.75
N ASP A 89 2.34 -26.19 2.12
CA ASP A 89 3.38 -26.18 1.08
C ASP A 89 2.97 -25.28 -0.12
N SER A 90 1.67 -25.08 -0.31
CA SER A 90 1.13 -24.23 -1.39
C SER A 90 0.71 -22.84 -0.94
N VAL A 91 0.64 -22.55 0.36
CA VAL A 91 0.21 -21.25 0.91
C VAL A 91 1.25 -20.68 1.86
N ALA A 92 1.76 -19.49 1.53
CA ALA A 92 2.56 -18.66 2.45
C ALA A 92 1.67 -17.64 3.16
N PHE A 93 1.92 -17.37 4.44
CA PHE A 93 1.19 -16.38 5.23
C PHE A 93 2.17 -15.45 5.95
N PHE A 94 2.06 -14.15 5.72
CA PHE A 94 2.98 -13.14 6.24
C PHE A 94 2.23 -12.04 6.99
N LEU A 95 2.70 -11.73 8.20
CA LEU A 95 2.23 -10.63 9.04
C LEU A 95 3.13 -9.43 8.84
N ALA A 96 2.75 -8.51 7.95
CA ALA A 96 3.59 -7.41 7.49
C ALA A 96 3.21 -6.08 8.13
N THR A 97 4.20 -5.27 8.49
CA THR A 97 4.04 -3.90 8.96
C THR A 97 5.14 -3.00 8.41
N GLU A 98 4.85 -1.71 8.22
CA GLU A 98 5.86 -0.70 7.85
C GLU A 98 6.56 -0.06 9.06
N GLU A 99 6.16 -0.46 10.29
CA GLU A 99 6.84 -0.03 11.50
C GLU A 99 8.28 -0.56 11.54
N ASP A 100 9.17 0.20 12.15
CA ASP A 100 10.57 -0.19 12.24
C ASP A 100 10.82 -1.43 13.12
N MET A 101 11.97 -2.07 12.90
CA MET A 101 12.33 -3.32 13.55
C MET A 101 12.38 -3.23 15.08
N ASP A 102 12.75 -2.06 15.63
CA ASP A 102 12.85 -1.89 17.08
C ASP A 102 11.46 -1.81 17.71
N GLN A 103 10.51 -1.20 17.02
CA GLN A 103 9.10 -1.17 17.44
C GLN A 103 8.51 -2.60 17.45
N ILE A 104 8.70 -3.36 16.36
CA ILE A 104 8.19 -4.72 16.22
C ILE A 104 8.83 -5.63 17.29
N ARG A 105 10.15 -5.55 17.48
CA ARG A 105 10.89 -6.32 18.47
C ARG A 105 10.40 -6.02 19.89
N SER A 106 10.30 -4.74 20.24
CA SER A 106 9.80 -4.31 21.55
C SER A 106 8.36 -4.75 21.80
N PHE A 107 7.54 -4.79 20.76
CA PHE A 107 6.17 -5.30 20.83
C PHE A 107 6.15 -6.80 21.12
N GLU A 108 6.91 -7.61 20.36
CA GLU A 108 6.95 -9.07 20.55
C GLU A 108 7.55 -9.47 21.91
N GLU A 109 8.61 -8.80 22.37
CA GLU A 109 9.17 -9.02 23.70
C GLU A 109 8.16 -8.83 24.82
N LYS A 110 7.27 -7.84 24.70
CA LYS A 110 6.24 -7.55 25.70
C LYS A 110 5.03 -8.48 25.61
N ARG A 111 4.70 -8.96 24.43
CA ARG A 111 3.48 -9.70 24.17
C ARG A 111 3.69 -11.21 24.07
N THR A 112 4.90 -11.63 23.67
CA THR A 112 5.31 -13.04 23.53
C THR A 112 4.30 -13.85 22.70
N LEU A 113 3.88 -13.28 21.56
CA LEU A 113 2.87 -13.89 20.71
C LEU A 113 3.40 -15.10 19.94
N GLY A 114 4.71 -15.09 19.61
CA GLY A 114 5.35 -16.15 18.82
C GLY A 114 4.80 -16.23 17.41
N LEU A 115 4.49 -15.08 16.82
CA LEU A 115 4.10 -14.91 15.43
C LEU A 115 5.30 -14.43 14.61
N ASP A 116 5.35 -14.82 13.32
CA ASP A 116 6.40 -14.35 12.38
C ASP A 116 6.04 -12.96 11.85
N PHE A 117 6.38 -11.93 12.64
CA PHE A 117 6.19 -10.54 12.26
C PHE A 117 7.29 -10.08 11.31
N LEU A 118 6.91 -9.38 10.26
CA LEU A 118 7.78 -8.93 9.20
C LEU A 118 7.75 -7.41 9.07
N HIS A 119 8.95 -6.82 9.05
CA HIS A 119 9.10 -5.44 8.59
C HIS A 119 9.08 -5.38 7.08
N LEU A 120 8.25 -4.49 6.53
CA LEU A 120 8.16 -4.19 5.11
C LEU A 120 9.27 -3.19 4.74
N LYS A 121 10.25 -3.64 3.97
CA LYS A 121 11.36 -2.82 3.46
C LYS A 121 11.07 -2.33 2.05
N GLU A 122 11.55 -1.13 1.73
CA GLU A 122 11.52 -0.56 0.37
C GLU A 122 10.12 -0.49 -0.26
N ALA A 123 9.09 -0.68 0.55
CA ALA A 123 7.69 -0.54 0.17
C ALA A 123 6.88 0.00 1.35
N THR A 124 5.74 0.59 1.08
CA THR A 124 4.81 1.14 2.07
C THR A 124 3.44 0.50 1.94
N LEU A 125 2.58 0.68 2.93
CA LEU A 125 1.17 0.25 2.83
C LEU A 125 0.46 0.86 1.62
N ALA A 126 0.82 2.08 1.22
CA ALA A 126 0.25 2.76 0.06
C ALA A 126 0.56 2.05 -1.27
N ASP A 127 1.75 1.42 -1.39
CA ASP A 127 2.13 0.65 -2.58
C ASP A 127 1.24 -0.60 -2.77
N PHE A 128 0.64 -1.08 -1.68
CA PHE A 128 -0.35 -2.17 -1.68
C PHE A 128 -1.80 -1.65 -1.71
N GLU A 129 -2.01 -0.33 -1.86
CA GLU A 129 -3.34 0.30 -1.76
C GLU A 129 -4.04 -0.01 -0.41
N VAL A 130 -3.26 -0.11 0.66
CA VAL A 130 -3.77 -0.35 2.02
C VAL A 130 -3.99 0.98 2.72
N HIS A 131 -5.24 1.30 3.00
CA HIS A 131 -5.65 2.59 3.58
C HIS A 131 -6.20 2.47 5.01
N ALA A 132 -6.36 1.24 5.50
CA ALA A 132 -6.84 0.94 6.85
C ALA A 132 -6.22 -0.37 7.36
N LEU A 133 -6.16 -0.54 8.68
CA LEU A 133 -5.65 -1.75 9.33
C LEU A 133 -6.72 -2.37 10.24
N PRO A 134 -6.75 -3.70 10.35
CA PRO A 134 -5.99 -4.65 9.53
C PRO A 134 -6.47 -4.69 8.08
N THR A 135 -5.62 -5.11 7.17
CA THR A 135 -6.00 -5.44 5.79
C THR A 135 -5.35 -6.76 5.40
N THR A 136 -6.12 -7.64 4.80
CA THR A 136 -5.65 -8.93 4.28
C THR A 136 -5.71 -8.91 2.76
N LEU A 137 -4.58 -9.20 2.12
CA LEU A 137 -4.49 -9.46 0.69
C LEU A 137 -4.13 -10.92 0.46
N VAL A 138 -4.69 -11.53 -0.58
CA VAL A 138 -4.21 -12.80 -1.10
C VAL A 138 -3.74 -12.59 -2.54
N LEU A 139 -2.52 -13.00 -2.80
CA LEU A 139 -1.91 -12.98 -4.12
C LEU A 139 -1.89 -14.41 -4.68
N ASP A 140 -2.14 -14.55 -5.97
CA ASP A 140 -1.88 -15.78 -6.70
C ASP A 140 -0.38 -15.95 -7.06
N ASN A 141 -0.04 -17.04 -7.71
CA ASN A 141 1.33 -17.35 -8.12
C ASN A 141 1.92 -16.41 -9.19
N THR A 142 1.11 -15.48 -9.73
CA THR A 142 1.59 -14.42 -10.63
C THR A 142 1.87 -13.11 -9.89
N GLY A 143 1.58 -13.05 -8.58
CA GLY A 143 1.66 -11.83 -7.78
C GLY A 143 0.44 -10.92 -7.89
N LYS A 144 -0.61 -11.37 -8.59
CA LYS A 144 -1.87 -10.62 -8.71
C LYS A 144 -2.69 -10.77 -7.44
N VAL A 145 -3.23 -9.66 -6.94
CA VAL A 145 -4.19 -9.67 -5.82
C VAL A 145 -5.52 -10.28 -6.30
N VAL A 146 -5.88 -11.43 -5.73
CA VAL A 146 -7.12 -12.17 -6.02
C VAL A 146 -8.17 -12.01 -4.93
N TYR A 147 -7.77 -11.56 -3.73
CA TYR A 147 -8.67 -11.24 -2.64
C TYR A 147 -8.14 -10.05 -1.84
N ARG A 148 -9.05 -9.20 -1.38
CA ARG A 148 -8.77 -8.06 -0.49
C ARG A 148 -9.88 -7.94 0.54
N HIS A 149 -9.50 -7.84 1.81
CA HIS A 149 -10.42 -7.51 2.89
C HIS A 149 -9.82 -6.43 3.78
N MET A 150 -10.57 -5.36 4.01
CA MET A 150 -10.21 -4.30 4.96
C MET A 150 -11.04 -4.50 6.25
N GLY A 151 -10.37 -4.50 7.39
CA GLY A 151 -10.95 -4.77 8.70
C GLY A 151 -10.62 -6.17 9.20
N GLN A 152 -11.12 -6.47 10.39
CA GLN A 152 -10.91 -7.78 11.04
C GLN A 152 -11.60 -8.90 10.27
N LEU A 153 -10.94 -10.06 10.23
CA LEU A 153 -11.52 -11.32 9.79
C LEU A 153 -11.81 -12.21 11.01
N ASN A 154 -12.90 -12.97 10.94
CA ASN A 154 -13.11 -14.07 11.87
C ASN A 154 -12.31 -15.28 11.41
N TRP A 155 -11.06 -15.38 11.85
CA TRP A 155 -10.13 -16.42 11.43
C TRP A 155 -10.58 -17.84 11.81
N GLN A 156 -11.50 -17.99 12.79
CA GLN A 156 -12.08 -19.29 13.15
C GLN A 156 -13.02 -19.80 12.06
N GLU A 157 -13.68 -18.90 11.34
CA GLU A 157 -14.63 -19.22 10.27
C GLU A 157 -13.97 -19.32 8.87
N VAL A 158 -12.65 -19.09 8.76
CA VAL A 158 -11.88 -19.27 7.52
C VAL A 158 -11.32 -20.69 7.48
N PRO A 159 -11.90 -21.64 6.75
CA PRO A 159 -11.44 -23.04 6.74
C PRO A 159 -10.11 -23.18 5.96
N SER A 160 -9.98 -22.50 4.84
CA SER A 160 -8.78 -22.45 3.99
C SER A 160 -8.64 -21.09 3.30
N ILE A 161 -7.50 -20.83 2.67
CA ILE A 161 -7.30 -19.61 1.88
C ILE A 161 -8.12 -19.67 0.58
N GLU A 162 -8.29 -20.84 0.00
CA GLU A 162 -9.14 -21.07 -1.15
C GLU A 162 -10.60 -20.69 -0.84
N ASP A 163 -11.13 -21.14 0.31
CA ASP A 163 -12.48 -20.77 0.72
C ASP A 163 -12.64 -19.27 0.90
N LEU A 164 -11.61 -18.59 1.45
CA LEU A 164 -11.61 -17.15 1.60
C LEU A 164 -11.71 -16.43 0.24
N ILE A 165 -11.03 -16.94 -0.79
CA ILE A 165 -11.03 -16.37 -2.14
C ILE A 165 -12.39 -16.63 -2.85
N PHE A 166 -12.96 -17.80 -2.68
CA PHE A 166 -14.15 -18.24 -3.42
C PHE A 166 -15.48 -17.96 -2.70
N GLN A 167 -15.45 -17.68 -1.38
CA GLN A 167 -16.62 -17.16 -0.69
C GLN A 167 -16.85 -15.71 -1.11
N LYS A 168 -17.71 -15.53 -2.13
CA LYS A 168 -18.25 -14.20 -2.39
C LYS A 168 -19.12 -13.76 -1.22
N PRO A 169 -18.97 -12.50 -0.76
CA PRO A 169 -19.90 -11.91 0.20
C PRO A 169 -21.32 -11.86 -0.33
#